data_996496e5183b3790ba0d1fa2aa8e9ff4
#
_entry.id   996496e5183b3790ba0d1fa2aa8e9ff4
#
_cell.length_a   1.000
_cell.length_b   1.000
_cell.length_c   1.000
_cell.angle_alpha   90.00
_cell.angle_beta   90.00
_cell.angle_gamma   90.00
#
_symmetry.space_group_name_H-M   'P 1'
#
loop_
_entity.id
_entity.type
_entity.pdbx_description
1 polymer ?
#
loop_
_entity_poly.entity_id
_entity_poly.type
_entity_poly.pdbx_seq_one_letter_code
_entity_poly.pdbx_strand_id
1 'polypeptide(L)'
;MSRIYLDDAGSAPVLPEVLEALRTVPPGNPSSPHAEGRAVRTVLDRARDLAAAAIGVQRTEVVFTSSGTESVNLALFGTRGPLLTWAAEHQSVLGAVRRMQALGRGVTVAEVDAAARVDVEAIKAGTAIVSVGLANNEIGTIQPVREVIARAHDIGALVHVDACAGPRWIDVPEGADLVSYSGHKLGAGRGGMLYVRDGVRLEPLLYGGPQEWGKRAGFEDVASALAMAVALSVCARERHVRSSVAYSQSLALMLVLRDLGGRTTGAEDRLPNVASCAFAGRRGEDMLLALDLAGVAASSGSACASGSLDPSHVLLATGMSLEEALGSLRLSTGYSTTAAEVVRAGEILYSVLSRRGVHA
;
A
#
# COMPACT_ATOMS: atom_id res chain seq x y z
N MET A 1 -7.29 -20.71 -22.24
CA MET A 1 -6.14 -20.80 -21.30
C MET A 1 -6.45 -19.93 -20.08
N SER A 2 -6.07 -20.34 -18.86
CA SER A 2 -6.29 -19.52 -17.65
C SER A 2 -5.48 -18.22 -17.74
N ARG A 3 -6.09 -17.12 -17.33
CA ARG A 3 -5.45 -15.80 -17.25
C ARG A 3 -4.42 -15.77 -16.13
N ILE A 4 -3.28 -15.12 -16.34
CA ILE A 4 -2.22 -14.93 -15.33
C ILE A 4 -2.39 -13.56 -14.70
N TYR A 5 -2.48 -13.49 -13.36
CA TYR A 5 -2.63 -12.25 -12.63
C TYR A 5 -1.32 -11.82 -11.98
N LEU A 6 -0.68 -10.78 -12.52
CA LEU A 6 0.58 -10.19 -12.05
C LEU A 6 0.41 -8.71 -11.66
N ASP A 7 -0.73 -8.35 -11.10
CA ASP A 7 -1.01 -7.02 -10.55
C ASP A 7 -1.43 -7.04 -9.07
N ASP A 8 -0.82 -7.93 -8.28
CA ASP A 8 -1.10 -8.08 -6.85
C ASP A 8 -0.82 -6.80 -6.03
N ALA A 9 0.19 -6.01 -6.42
CA ALA A 9 0.49 -4.72 -5.79
C ALA A 9 -0.56 -3.64 -6.08
N GLY A 10 -1.36 -3.79 -7.12
CA GLY A 10 -2.55 -2.97 -7.40
C GLY A 10 -3.70 -3.38 -6.48
N SER A 11 -4.08 -4.66 -6.53
CA SER A 11 -5.09 -5.25 -5.64
C SER A 11 -4.86 -6.75 -5.49
N ALA A 12 -4.73 -7.22 -4.26
CA ALA A 12 -4.61 -8.63 -3.98
C ALA A 12 -5.95 -9.36 -4.10
N PRO A 13 -6.01 -10.57 -4.67
CA PRO A 13 -7.19 -11.42 -4.57
C PRO A 13 -7.59 -11.65 -3.12
N VAL A 14 -8.91 -11.74 -2.88
CA VAL A 14 -9.43 -11.97 -1.53
C VAL A 14 -8.98 -13.35 -1.04
N LEU A 15 -8.46 -13.41 0.19
CA LEU A 15 -7.99 -14.64 0.80
C LEU A 15 -9.15 -15.61 1.07
N PRO A 16 -8.97 -16.93 0.88
CA PRO A 16 -10.01 -17.92 1.20
C PRO A 16 -10.50 -17.83 2.64
N GLU A 17 -9.60 -17.60 3.60
CA GLU A 17 -9.90 -17.44 5.02
C GLU A 17 -10.81 -16.24 5.28
N VAL A 18 -10.62 -15.15 4.51
CA VAL A 18 -11.48 -13.97 4.57
C VAL A 18 -12.87 -14.29 4.05
N LEU A 19 -12.97 -14.98 2.91
CA LEU A 19 -14.27 -15.39 2.35
C LEU A 19 -15.06 -16.28 3.32
N GLU A 20 -14.38 -17.18 4.01
CA GLU A 20 -15.02 -18.06 5.01
C GLU A 20 -15.47 -17.25 6.24
N ALA A 21 -14.62 -16.36 6.75
CA ALA A 21 -14.95 -15.52 7.89
C ALA A 21 -16.17 -14.62 7.61
N LEU A 22 -16.27 -14.06 6.42
CA LEU A 22 -17.38 -13.17 6.03
C LEU A 22 -18.76 -13.87 6.07
N ARG A 23 -18.81 -15.20 5.87
CA ARG A 23 -20.05 -15.98 5.98
C ARG A 23 -20.59 -16.05 7.41
N THR A 24 -19.77 -15.75 8.41
CA THR A 24 -20.13 -15.84 9.82
C THR A 24 -20.67 -14.53 10.41
N VAL A 25 -20.67 -13.44 9.65
CA VAL A 25 -21.12 -12.13 10.12
C VAL A 25 -22.64 -12.11 10.24
N PRO A 26 -23.20 -11.97 11.46
CA PRO A 26 -24.65 -11.90 11.63
C PRO A 26 -25.18 -10.51 11.24
N PRO A 27 -26.46 -10.40 10.90
CA PRO A 27 -27.09 -9.10 10.68
C PRO A 27 -27.29 -8.35 12.00
N GLY A 28 -27.24 -7.02 11.99
CA GLY A 28 -27.56 -6.20 13.14
C GLY A 28 -26.71 -4.92 13.22
N ASN A 29 -27.05 -4.09 14.18
CA ASN A 29 -26.30 -2.88 14.53
C ASN A 29 -25.50 -3.16 15.81
N PRO A 30 -24.16 -3.04 15.81
CA PRO A 30 -23.33 -3.31 16.99
C PRO A 30 -23.59 -2.35 18.17
N SER A 31 -24.29 -1.24 17.94
CA SER A 31 -24.71 -0.32 18.98
C SER A 31 -26.07 -0.66 19.62
N SER A 32 -26.80 -1.64 19.07
CA SER A 32 -28.14 -2.01 19.59
C SER A 32 -28.05 -2.95 20.81
N PRO A 33 -28.91 -2.74 21.84
CA PRO A 33 -28.85 -3.52 23.07
C PRO A 33 -29.50 -4.92 22.99
N HIS A 34 -30.23 -5.24 21.91
CA HIS A 34 -30.88 -6.54 21.72
C HIS A 34 -29.90 -7.64 21.28
N ALA A 35 -30.37 -8.89 21.23
CA ALA A 35 -29.51 -10.07 21.00
C ALA A 35 -28.70 -10.00 19.72
N GLU A 36 -29.33 -9.58 18.60
CA GLU A 36 -28.70 -9.45 17.30
C GLU A 36 -27.59 -8.38 17.32
N GLY A 37 -27.85 -7.23 17.98
CA GLY A 37 -26.84 -6.17 18.15
C GLY A 37 -25.64 -6.65 18.95
N ARG A 38 -25.88 -7.36 20.07
CA ARG A 38 -24.78 -7.96 20.86
C ARG A 38 -23.98 -9.00 20.08
N ALA A 39 -24.66 -9.80 19.24
CA ALA A 39 -23.97 -10.79 18.40
C ALA A 39 -23.01 -10.13 17.42
N VAL A 40 -23.45 -9.09 16.70
CA VAL A 40 -22.61 -8.31 15.77
C VAL A 40 -21.49 -7.58 16.53
N ARG A 41 -21.80 -7.03 17.72
CA ARG A 41 -20.78 -6.38 18.57
C ARG A 41 -19.68 -7.36 18.96
N THR A 42 -20.03 -8.61 19.28
CA THR A 42 -19.06 -9.65 19.61
C THR A 42 -18.13 -9.92 18.42
N VAL A 43 -18.64 -9.93 17.18
CA VAL A 43 -17.80 -10.08 15.98
C VAL A 43 -16.84 -8.91 15.81
N LEU A 44 -17.32 -7.67 15.98
CA LEU A 44 -16.48 -6.48 15.88
C LEU A 44 -15.37 -6.48 16.94
N ASP A 45 -15.72 -6.83 18.19
CA ASP A 45 -14.75 -6.89 19.29
C ASP A 45 -13.68 -7.95 19.04
N ARG A 46 -14.06 -9.14 18.56
CA ARG A 46 -13.11 -10.19 18.13
C ARG A 46 -12.23 -9.78 16.95
N ALA A 47 -12.80 -9.10 15.96
CA ALA A 47 -12.03 -8.56 14.84
C ALA A 47 -10.96 -7.59 15.32
N ARG A 48 -11.31 -6.73 16.27
CA ARG A 48 -10.36 -5.77 16.86
C ARG A 48 -9.25 -6.47 17.64
N ASP A 49 -9.59 -7.45 18.47
CA ASP A 49 -8.61 -8.25 19.21
C ASP A 49 -7.66 -9.00 18.27
N LEU A 50 -8.18 -9.60 17.19
CA LEU A 50 -7.40 -10.31 16.20
C LEU A 50 -6.46 -9.37 15.42
N ALA A 51 -6.96 -8.19 15.01
CA ALA A 51 -6.15 -7.19 14.32
C ALA A 51 -5.03 -6.67 15.23
N ALA A 52 -5.34 -6.34 16.49
CA ALA A 52 -4.38 -5.88 17.47
C ALA A 52 -3.27 -6.93 17.72
N ALA A 53 -3.66 -8.19 17.92
CA ALA A 53 -2.71 -9.29 18.08
C ALA A 53 -1.82 -9.50 16.85
N ALA A 54 -2.37 -9.34 15.63
CA ALA A 54 -1.63 -9.52 14.38
C ALA A 54 -0.52 -8.49 14.17
N ILE A 55 -0.67 -7.29 14.74
CA ILE A 55 0.33 -6.22 14.62
C ILE A 55 1.03 -5.88 15.96
N GLY A 56 0.74 -6.65 17.04
CA GLY A 56 1.44 -6.54 18.31
C GLY A 56 1.08 -5.30 19.15
N VAL A 57 -0.19 -4.83 19.10
CA VAL A 57 -0.64 -3.60 19.78
C VAL A 57 -1.85 -3.84 20.67
N GLN A 58 -2.31 -2.81 21.40
CA GLN A 58 -3.53 -2.87 22.19
C GLN A 58 -4.77 -2.67 21.31
N ARG A 59 -5.90 -3.29 21.68
CA ARG A 59 -7.17 -3.13 20.96
C ARG A 59 -7.66 -1.68 20.86
N THR A 60 -7.33 -0.84 21.84
CA THR A 60 -7.68 0.58 21.88
C THR A 60 -6.91 1.45 20.90
N GLU A 61 -5.83 0.91 20.36
CA GLU A 61 -4.98 1.54 19.35
C GLU A 61 -5.40 1.22 17.92
N VAL A 62 -6.40 0.34 17.73
CA VAL A 62 -6.94 -0.05 16.42
C VAL A 62 -8.18 0.78 16.09
N VAL A 63 -8.16 1.44 14.94
CA VAL A 63 -9.29 2.21 14.37
C VAL A 63 -9.60 1.66 12.99
N PHE A 64 -10.79 1.10 12.78
CA PHE A 64 -11.22 0.64 11.48
C PHE A 64 -11.73 1.79 10.62
N THR A 65 -11.38 1.76 9.34
CA THR A 65 -11.73 2.79 8.35
C THR A 65 -12.24 2.12 7.06
N SER A 66 -12.72 2.90 6.11
CA SER A 66 -13.23 2.37 4.84
C SER A 66 -12.12 1.97 3.84
N SER A 67 -10.92 2.51 4.01
CA SER A 67 -9.81 2.29 3.07
C SER A 67 -8.48 2.80 3.64
N GLY A 68 -7.35 2.43 3.01
CA GLY A 68 -6.05 3.03 3.31
C GLY A 68 -6.06 4.55 3.10
N THR A 69 -6.76 5.04 2.08
CA THR A 69 -6.90 6.48 1.83
C THR A 69 -7.58 7.21 2.98
N GLU A 70 -8.66 6.64 3.57
CA GLU A 70 -9.28 7.21 4.77
C GLU A 70 -8.31 7.17 5.95
N SER A 71 -7.59 6.06 6.16
CA SER A 71 -6.59 5.92 7.23
C SER A 71 -5.50 6.98 7.13
N VAL A 72 -4.90 7.18 5.94
CA VAL A 72 -3.89 8.20 5.66
C VAL A 72 -4.46 9.60 5.94
N ASN A 73 -5.63 9.93 5.40
CA ASN A 73 -6.25 11.24 5.61
C ASN A 73 -6.55 11.47 7.10
N LEU A 74 -7.08 10.46 7.82
CA LEU A 74 -7.34 10.56 9.26
C LEU A 74 -6.04 10.81 10.04
N ALA A 75 -4.96 10.10 9.73
CA ALA A 75 -3.66 10.32 10.36
C ALA A 75 -3.14 11.75 10.14
N LEU A 76 -3.18 12.22 8.89
CA LEU A 76 -2.58 13.49 8.52
C LEU A 76 -3.42 14.70 8.94
N PHE A 77 -4.74 14.71 8.67
CA PHE A 77 -5.62 15.80 9.07
C PHE A 77 -5.95 15.78 10.56
N GLY A 78 -5.98 14.60 11.17
CA GLY A 78 -6.25 14.45 12.62
C GLY A 78 -5.09 14.91 13.51
N THR A 79 -3.90 15.12 12.95
CA THR A 79 -2.72 15.66 13.65
C THR A 79 -2.52 17.14 13.35
N ARG A 80 -1.75 17.85 14.21
CA ARG A 80 -1.53 19.29 14.11
C ARG A 80 -0.04 19.62 13.92
N GLY A 81 0.23 20.86 13.50
CA GLY A 81 1.58 21.41 13.31
C GLY A 81 2.17 21.13 11.92
N PRO A 82 3.41 21.59 11.67
CA PRO A 82 4.09 21.42 10.38
C PRO A 82 4.32 19.95 10.05
N LEU A 83 4.10 19.59 8.76
CA LEU A 83 4.23 18.23 8.25
C LEU A 83 5.38 18.14 7.24
N LEU A 84 6.15 17.06 7.32
CA LEU A 84 7.13 16.65 6.31
C LEU A 84 6.70 15.32 5.65
N THR A 85 6.84 15.26 4.33
CA THR A 85 6.71 14.04 3.54
C THR A 85 7.63 14.13 2.30
N TRP A 86 7.57 13.13 1.39
CA TRP A 86 8.46 13.09 0.21
C TRP A 86 7.68 12.98 -1.10
N ALA A 87 8.34 13.37 -2.20
CA ALA A 87 7.72 13.51 -3.52
C ALA A 87 7.25 12.16 -4.15
N ALA A 88 7.81 11.03 -3.72
CA ALA A 88 7.45 9.70 -4.23
C ALA A 88 6.34 9.00 -3.43
N GLU A 89 5.66 9.71 -2.52
CA GLU A 89 4.56 9.14 -1.73
C GLU A 89 3.32 8.86 -2.56
N HIS A 90 2.45 7.99 -2.05
CA HIS A 90 1.18 7.68 -2.68
C HIS A 90 0.26 8.91 -2.79
N GLN A 91 -0.61 8.96 -3.80
CA GLN A 91 -1.53 10.10 -4.03
C GLN A 91 -2.47 10.38 -2.85
N SER A 92 -2.76 9.40 -1.97
CA SER A 92 -3.50 9.63 -0.72
C SER A 92 -2.77 10.57 0.23
N VAL A 93 -1.43 10.52 0.27
CA VAL A 93 -0.58 11.42 1.04
C VAL A 93 -0.42 12.74 0.29
N LEU A 94 0.02 12.70 -0.98
CA LEU A 94 0.29 13.92 -1.76
C LEU A 94 -0.97 14.79 -1.97
N GLY A 95 -2.14 14.15 -2.18
CA GLY A 95 -3.42 14.85 -2.27
C GLY A 95 -3.81 15.51 -0.94
N ALA A 96 -3.63 14.79 0.17
CA ALA A 96 -3.89 15.32 1.51
C ALA A 96 -3.00 16.54 1.81
N VAL A 97 -1.69 16.46 1.54
CA VAL A 97 -0.76 17.56 1.83
C VAL A 97 -1.00 18.77 0.94
N ARG A 98 -1.33 18.60 -0.36
CA ARG A 98 -1.76 19.71 -1.23
C ARG A 98 -2.98 20.43 -0.63
N ARG A 99 -3.96 19.66 -0.12
CA ARG A 99 -5.14 20.26 0.53
C ARG A 99 -4.77 20.99 1.82
N MET A 100 -3.87 20.43 2.63
CA MET A 100 -3.37 21.07 3.85
C MET A 100 -2.66 22.39 3.58
N GLN A 101 -1.80 22.44 2.56
CA GLN A 101 -1.15 23.67 2.11
C GLN A 101 -2.19 24.73 1.72
N ALA A 102 -3.21 24.34 0.95
CA ALA A 102 -4.30 25.25 0.56
C ALA A 102 -5.12 25.76 1.77
N LEU A 103 -5.11 25.04 2.90
CA LEU A 103 -5.72 25.44 4.16
C LEU A 103 -4.77 26.20 5.09
N GLY A 104 -3.55 26.51 4.63
CA GLY A 104 -2.56 27.30 5.39
C GLY A 104 -1.71 26.49 6.38
N ARG A 105 -1.77 25.14 6.37
CA ARG A 105 -0.87 24.31 7.18
C ARG A 105 0.53 24.31 6.58
N GLY A 106 1.57 24.48 7.39
CA GLY A 106 2.96 24.31 6.96
C GLY A 106 3.22 22.87 6.52
N VAL A 107 3.60 22.67 5.27
CA VAL A 107 3.94 21.37 4.70
C VAL A 107 5.21 21.47 3.88
N THR A 108 6.13 20.56 4.13
CA THR A 108 7.34 20.35 3.32
C THR A 108 7.19 19.02 2.57
N VAL A 109 7.38 19.04 1.26
CA VAL A 109 7.52 17.85 0.42
C VAL A 109 8.98 17.80 -0.02
N ALA A 110 9.75 16.88 0.54
CA ALA A 110 11.17 16.73 0.22
C ALA A 110 11.34 15.84 -1.02
N GLU A 111 12.46 16.07 -1.72
CA GLU A 111 12.85 15.23 -2.85
C GLU A 111 13.28 13.83 -2.38
N VAL A 112 13.36 12.89 -3.31
CA VAL A 112 13.88 11.54 -3.12
C VAL A 112 15.11 11.32 -4.01
N ASP A 113 15.87 10.26 -3.76
CA ASP A 113 16.98 9.87 -4.62
C ASP A 113 16.50 9.16 -5.92
N ALA A 114 17.45 8.78 -6.78
CA ALA A 114 17.18 8.09 -8.04
C ALA A 114 16.54 6.69 -7.88
N ALA A 115 16.50 6.15 -6.66
CA ALA A 115 15.82 4.91 -6.30
C ALA A 115 14.49 5.16 -5.55
N ALA A 116 14.03 6.42 -5.47
CA ALA A 116 12.92 6.89 -4.65
C ALA A 116 13.10 6.61 -3.15
N ARG A 117 14.34 6.56 -2.63
CA ARG A 117 14.60 6.53 -1.20
C ARG A 117 14.47 7.93 -0.61
N VAL A 118 13.91 7.99 0.58
CA VAL A 118 13.78 9.22 1.34
C VAL A 118 15.13 9.60 1.98
N ASP A 119 15.42 10.90 1.99
CA ASP A 119 16.55 11.45 2.76
C ASP A 119 16.07 11.75 4.18
N VAL A 120 16.61 11.01 5.15
CA VAL A 120 16.31 11.18 6.58
C VAL A 120 16.77 12.55 7.10
N GLU A 121 17.83 13.11 6.50
CA GLU A 121 18.33 14.44 6.86
C GLU A 121 17.39 15.59 6.47
N ALA A 122 16.35 15.32 5.70
CA ALA A 122 15.28 16.28 5.45
C ALA A 122 14.44 16.58 6.71
N ILE A 123 14.50 15.72 7.73
CA ILE A 123 13.78 15.88 8.99
C ILE A 123 14.48 16.93 9.86
N LYS A 124 13.89 18.12 9.97
CA LYS A 124 14.46 19.27 10.65
C LYS A 124 13.64 19.66 11.88
N ALA A 125 14.28 20.36 12.81
CA ALA A 125 13.60 20.96 13.97
C ALA A 125 12.42 21.83 13.52
N GLY A 126 11.32 21.77 14.27
CA GLY A 126 10.06 22.45 13.94
C GLY A 126 9.08 21.59 13.13
N THR A 127 9.48 20.44 12.58
CA THR A 127 8.56 19.43 12.07
C THR A 127 7.77 18.82 13.22
N ALA A 128 6.44 18.77 13.10
CA ALA A 128 5.56 18.19 14.12
C ALA A 128 5.12 16.76 13.77
N ILE A 129 5.03 16.45 12.49
CA ILE A 129 4.72 15.10 11.99
C ILE A 129 5.51 14.81 10.70
N VAL A 130 6.03 13.61 10.63
CA VAL A 130 6.67 13.03 9.44
C VAL A 130 5.76 11.94 8.90
N SER A 131 5.46 11.98 7.59
CA SER A 131 4.69 10.92 6.92
C SER A 131 5.57 10.24 5.87
N VAL A 132 5.77 8.93 6.01
CA VAL A 132 6.62 8.12 5.13
C VAL A 132 5.91 6.83 4.73
N GLY A 133 6.03 6.40 3.47
CA GLY A 133 5.61 5.08 3.03
C GLY A 133 6.51 3.98 3.61
N LEU A 134 5.97 2.81 3.93
CA LEU A 134 6.77 1.64 4.27
C LEU A 134 7.57 1.16 3.06
N ALA A 135 6.92 1.13 1.91
CA ALA A 135 7.54 0.82 0.63
C ALA A 135 6.74 1.45 -0.52
N ASN A 136 7.41 1.76 -1.62
CA ASN A 136 6.76 2.30 -2.80
C ASN A 136 6.01 1.21 -3.57
N ASN A 137 4.74 1.41 -3.85
CA ASN A 137 3.87 0.44 -4.50
C ASN A 137 4.10 0.31 -6.02
N GLU A 138 4.82 1.24 -6.65
CA GLU A 138 5.09 1.23 -8.09
C GLU A 138 6.42 0.53 -8.42
N ILE A 139 7.48 0.88 -7.71
CA ILE A 139 8.84 0.40 -8.01
C ILE A 139 9.41 -0.52 -6.92
N GLY A 140 8.65 -0.69 -5.83
CA GLY A 140 8.98 -1.63 -4.76
C GLY A 140 9.99 -1.14 -3.73
N THR A 141 10.65 0.00 -3.89
CA THR A 141 11.68 0.51 -2.97
C THR A 141 11.18 0.50 -1.53
N ILE A 142 11.91 -0.15 -0.62
CA ILE A 142 11.65 -0.16 0.82
C ILE A 142 12.31 1.07 1.44
N GLN A 143 11.56 1.78 2.30
CA GLN A 143 12.06 3.01 2.92
C GLN A 143 12.79 2.73 4.25
N PRO A 144 13.75 3.58 4.65
CA PRO A 144 14.50 3.46 5.91
C PRO A 144 13.64 3.94 7.10
N VAL A 145 12.50 3.25 7.32
CA VAL A 145 11.47 3.68 8.29
C VAL A 145 12.01 3.72 9.72
N ARG A 146 12.94 2.81 10.10
CA ARG A 146 13.53 2.80 11.43
C ARG A 146 14.35 4.07 11.69
N GLU A 147 15.14 4.49 10.73
CA GLU A 147 15.94 5.71 10.77
C GLU A 147 15.06 6.96 10.79
N VAL A 148 13.98 6.96 9.98
CA VAL A 148 12.97 8.04 9.98
C VAL A 148 12.31 8.17 11.36
N ILE A 149 11.91 7.05 11.99
CA ILE A 149 11.32 7.04 13.33
C ILE A 149 12.30 7.61 14.35
N ALA A 150 13.52 7.09 14.38
CA ALA A 150 14.55 7.56 15.33
C ALA A 150 14.79 9.06 15.18
N ARG A 151 15.03 9.53 13.94
CA ARG A 151 15.32 10.94 13.66
C ARG A 151 14.15 11.88 13.99
N ALA A 152 12.91 11.45 13.70
CA ALA A 152 11.73 12.24 14.00
C ALA A 152 11.50 12.35 15.53
N HIS A 153 11.66 11.25 16.26
CA HIS A 153 11.50 11.24 17.71
C HIS A 153 12.60 12.05 18.42
N ASP A 154 13.84 12.10 17.90
CA ASP A 154 14.91 12.95 18.43
C ASP A 154 14.54 14.44 18.48
N ILE A 155 13.64 14.88 17.59
CA ILE A 155 13.15 16.26 17.54
C ILE A 155 11.73 16.43 18.10
N GLY A 156 11.14 15.37 18.66
CA GLY A 156 9.80 15.35 19.24
C GLY A 156 8.66 15.34 18.20
N ALA A 157 8.93 14.97 16.94
CA ALA A 157 7.91 14.84 15.89
C ALA A 157 7.22 13.46 15.95
N LEU A 158 5.93 13.42 15.64
CA LEU A 158 5.20 12.18 15.40
C LEU A 158 5.58 11.56 14.06
N VAL A 159 5.46 10.23 13.95
CA VAL A 159 5.68 9.50 12.69
C VAL A 159 4.41 8.76 12.27
N HIS A 160 3.94 9.07 11.07
CA HIS A 160 2.95 8.30 10.34
C HIS A 160 3.66 7.44 9.29
N VAL A 161 3.41 6.13 9.31
CA VAL A 161 3.87 5.18 8.29
C VAL A 161 2.68 4.77 7.42
N ASP A 162 2.73 5.10 6.13
CA ASP A 162 1.79 4.52 5.16
C ASP A 162 2.25 3.08 4.83
N ALA A 163 1.68 2.12 5.54
CA ALA A 163 1.90 0.70 5.33
C ALA A 163 0.80 0.05 4.46
N CYS A 164 0.17 0.80 3.56
CA CYS A 164 -0.77 0.22 2.61
C CYS A 164 -0.09 -0.75 1.63
N ALA A 165 1.17 -0.49 1.25
CA ALA A 165 2.01 -1.42 0.52
C ALA A 165 3.08 -2.01 1.46
N GLY A 166 3.29 -3.31 1.39
CA GLY A 166 4.37 -3.97 2.13
C GLY A 166 3.97 -4.98 3.19
N PRO A 167 2.95 -4.79 4.06
CA PRO A 167 2.73 -5.64 5.24
C PRO A 167 2.48 -7.13 4.96
N ARG A 168 2.10 -7.48 3.74
CA ARG A 168 2.05 -8.89 3.30
C ARG A 168 3.43 -9.54 3.16
N TRP A 169 4.45 -8.72 2.93
CA TRP A 169 5.76 -9.13 2.45
C TRP A 169 6.89 -8.83 3.40
N ILE A 170 6.81 -7.71 4.11
CA ILE A 170 7.83 -7.24 5.05
C ILE A 170 7.19 -6.81 6.36
N ASP A 171 7.96 -6.81 7.43
CA ASP A 171 7.51 -6.31 8.72
C ASP A 171 7.38 -4.79 8.72
N VAL A 172 6.36 -4.29 9.42
CA VAL A 172 6.26 -2.87 9.72
C VAL A 172 7.15 -2.61 10.94
N PRO A 173 8.14 -1.69 10.85
CA PRO A 173 9.00 -1.37 11.98
C PRO A 173 8.20 -0.85 13.18
N GLU A 174 8.59 -1.28 14.37
CA GLU A 174 8.05 -0.77 15.62
C GLU A 174 8.46 0.69 15.87
N GLY A 175 7.68 1.39 16.69
CA GLY A 175 7.96 2.75 17.13
C GLY A 175 7.21 3.84 16.38
N ALA A 176 6.51 3.54 15.28
CA ALA A 176 5.65 4.51 14.62
C ALA A 176 4.50 4.94 15.55
N ASP A 177 4.04 6.19 15.41
CA ASP A 177 2.93 6.74 16.19
C ASP A 177 1.58 6.45 15.54
N LEU A 178 1.57 6.39 14.21
CA LEU A 178 0.41 6.14 13.37
C LEU A 178 0.83 5.20 12.23
N VAL A 179 0.03 4.17 11.92
CA VAL A 179 0.28 3.29 10.78
C VAL A 179 -1.01 3.02 10.00
N SER A 180 -1.01 3.32 8.72
CA SER A 180 -2.15 3.10 7.82
C SER A 180 -2.05 1.77 7.09
N TYR A 181 -3.16 1.01 7.05
CA TYR A 181 -3.28 -0.26 6.34
C TYR A 181 -4.44 -0.23 5.35
N SER A 182 -4.33 -0.99 4.26
CA SER A 182 -5.34 -1.07 3.20
C SER A 182 -5.76 -2.50 2.88
N GLY A 183 -7.06 -2.79 3.01
CA GLY A 183 -7.61 -4.14 2.91
C GLY A 183 -7.44 -4.78 1.53
N HIS A 184 -7.63 -4.01 0.44
CA HIS A 184 -7.51 -4.55 -0.91
C HIS A 184 -6.09 -5.02 -1.25
N LYS A 185 -5.06 -4.49 -0.58
CA LYS A 185 -3.67 -4.94 -0.76
C LYS A 185 -3.27 -6.07 0.18
N LEU A 186 -4.03 -6.28 1.26
CA LEU A 186 -3.83 -7.39 2.20
C LEU A 186 -4.59 -8.67 1.81
N GLY A 187 -5.49 -8.59 0.83
CA GLY A 187 -6.40 -9.68 0.49
C GLY A 187 -7.66 -9.73 1.37
N ALA A 188 -7.99 -8.62 2.03
CA ALA A 188 -9.26 -8.43 2.74
C ALA A 188 -10.42 -8.00 1.82
N GLY A 189 -10.13 -7.63 0.57
CA GLY A 189 -11.09 -7.09 -0.39
C GLY A 189 -11.37 -5.62 -0.16
N ARG A 190 -11.90 -5.22 0.97
CA ARG A 190 -12.26 -3.83 1.32
C ARG A 190 -11.72 -3.45 2.71
N GLY A 191 -12.01 -2.21 3.11
CA GLY A 191 -11.67 -1.69 4.42
C GLY A 191 -10.26 -1.11 4.50
N GLY A 192 -10.03 -0.45 5.60
CA GLY A 192 -8.75 0.06 6.03
C GLY A 192 -8.65 -0.02 7.54
N MET A 193 -7.47 0.27 8.05
CA MET A 193 -7.22 0.33 9.49
C MET A 193 -6.14 1.37 9.75
N LEU A 194 -6.31 2.14 10.79
CA LEU A 194 -5.29 3.02 11.34
C LEU A 194 -4.89 2.51 12.72
N TYR A 195 -3.63 2.20 12.92
CA TYR A 195 -3.01 2.11 14.23
C TYR A 195 -2.77 3.51 14.75
N VAL A 196 -3.16 3.77 15.98
CA VAL A 196 -2.94 5.04 16.68
C VAL A 196 -2.32 4.71 18.04
N ARG A 197 -1.05 5.01 18.22
CA ARG A 197 -0.32 4.76 19.47
C ARG A 197 -1.05 5.44 20.64
N ASP A 198 -1.14 4.75 21.77
CA ASP A 198 -1.72 5.31 22.98
C ASP A 198 -1.06 6.64 23.36
N GLY A 199 -1.87 7.61 23.80
CA GLY A 199 -1.41 8.98 24.08
C GLY A 199 -1.33 9.91 22.87
N VAL A 200 -1.41 9.41 21.62
CA VAL A 200 -1.46 10.27 20.43
C VAL A 200 -2.83 10.91 20.29
N ARG A 201 -2.87 12.25 20.33
CA ARG A 201 -4.09 13.01 20.10
C ARG A 201 -4.43 13.04 18.62
N LEU A 202 -5.59 12.50 18.27
CA LEU A 202 -6.10 12.45 16.90
C LEU A 202 -7.50 13.07 16.83
N GLU A 203 -7.65 14.13 16.04
CA GLU A 203 -8.96 14.75 15.76
C GLU A 203 -9.69 13.92 14.70
N PRO A 204 -10.99 13.61 14.87
CA PRO A 204 -11.74 12.85 13.88
C PRO A 204 -11.97 13.66 12.60
N LEU A 205 -12.02 12.97 11.45
CA LEU A 205 -12.49 13.57 10.18
C LEU A 205 -14.01 13.48 10.02
N LEU A 206 -14.60 12.41 10.54
CA LEU A 206 -16.03 12.17 10.51
C LEU A 206 -16.58 12.39 11.91
N TYR A 207 -17.45 13.39 12.05
CA TYR A 207 -18.06 13.77 13.32
C TYR A 207 -19.41 13.08 13.49
N GLY A 208 -19.72 12.61 14.72
CA GLY A 208 -20.98 11.93 15.03
C GLY A 208 -20.93 11.20 16.37
N GLY A 209 -21.33 9.93 16.39
CA GLY A 209 -21.29 9.08 17.57
C GLY A 209 -19.87 8.69 18.02
N PRO A 210 -19.73 8.04 19.20
CA PRO A 210 -18.43 7.72 19.81
C PRO A 210 -17.78 6.44 19.26
N GLN A 211 -18.18 5.99 18.06
CA GLN A 211 -17.59 4.80 17.44
C GLN A 211 -16.08 4.96 17.26
N GLU A 212 -15.38 3.83 17.13
CA GLU A 212 -13.93 3.80 16.95
C GLU A 212 -13.18 4.69 17.96
N TRP A 213 -13.56 4.58 19.23
CA TRP A 213 -12.98 5.37 20.35
C TRP A 213 -13.11 6.89 20.17
N GLY A 214 -14.17 7.35 19.48
CA GLY A 214 -14.39 8.75 19.13
C GLY A 214 -13.48 9.29 18.01
N LYS A 215 -12.67 8.43 17.38
CA LYS A 215 -11.75 8.82 16.32
C LYS A 215 -12.37 8.72 14.92
N ARG A 216 -13.45 7.92 14.77
CA ARG A 216 -14.17 7.77 13.49
C ARG A 216 -15.63 7.44 13.75
N ALA A 217 -16.51 8.40 13.53
CA ALA A 217 -17.94 8.23 13.73
C ALA A 217 -18.62 7.49 12.57
N GLY A 218 -19.84 7.04 12.80
CA GLY A 218 -20.69 6.38 11.82
C GLY A 218 -20.81 4.88 12.08
N PHE A 219 -21.75 4.25 11.39
CA PHE A 219 -22.00 2.80 11.50
C PHE A 219 -20.74 2.02 11.20
N GLU A 220 -20.37 1.09 12.10
CA GLU A 220 -19.17 0.27 11.95
C GLU A 220 -19.42 -0.83 10.90
N ASP A 221 -18.57 -0.86 9.86
CA ASP A 221 -18.56 -1.94 8.87
C ASP A 221 -17.88 -3.19 9.45
N VAL A 222 -18.68 -3.98 10.16
CA VAL A 222 -18.21 -5.17 10.88
C VAL A 222 -17.64 -6.23 9.93
N ALA A 223 -18.19 -6.34 8.72
CA ALA A 223 -17.71 -7.28 7.72
C ALA A 223 -16.29 -6.88 7.24
N SER A 224 -16.09 -5.62 6.91
CA SER A 224 -14.75 -5.13 6.53
C SER A 224 -13.76 -5.18 7.70
N ALA A 225 -14.18 -4.90 8.93
CA ALA A 225 -13.34 -5.03 10.12
C ALA A 225 -12.86 -6.47 10.33
N LEU A 226 -13.77 -7.45 10.22
CA LEU A 226 -13.41 -8.87 10.31
C LEU A 226 -12.49 -9.29 9.17
N ALA A 227 -12.78 -8.88 7.94
CA ALA A 227 -11.94 -9.17 6.77
C ALA A 227 -10.51 -8.63 6.95
N MET A 228 -10.37 -7.38 7.42
CA MET A 228 -9.06 -6.77 7.73
C MET A 228 -8.31 -7.56 8.79
N ALA A 229 -8.96 -7.93 9.87
CA ALA A 229 -8.35 -8.65 10.99
C ALA A 229 -7.84 -10.03 10.55
N VAL A 230 -8.67 -10.78 9.80
CA VAL A 230 -8.30 -12.10 9.27
C VAL A 230 -7.13 -11.98 8.29
N ALA A 231 -7.19 -11.02 7.36
CA ALA A 231 -6.11 -10.82 6.40
C ALA A 231 -4.78 -10.45 7.08
N LEU A 232 -4.80 -9.54 8.07
CA LEU A 232 -3.61 -9.19 8.86
C LEU A 232 -3.04 -10.41 9.60
N SER A 233 -3.90 -11.24 10.20
CA SER A 233 -3.49 -12.47 10.90
C SER A 233 -2.83 -13.48 9.95
N VAL A 234 -3.40 -13.68 8.75
CA VAL A 234 -2.79 -14.55 7.72
C VAL A 234 -1.44 -13.97 7.28
N CYS A 235 -1.37 -12.66 7.00
CA CYS A 235 -0.13 -12.00 6.62
C CYS A 235 0.95 -12.14 7.69
N ALA A 236 0.63 -11.93 8.97
CA ALA A 236 1.60 -12.06 10.07
C ALA A 236 2.15 -13.50 10.17
N ARG A 237 1.29 -14.52 10.00
CA ARG A 237 1.67 -15.93 10.08
C ARG A 237 2.50 -16.41 8.89
N GLU A 238 2.20 -15.94 7.67
CA GLU A 238 2.73 -16.52 6.44
C GLU A 238 3.79 -15.64 5.74
N ARG A 239 3.98 -14.41 6.21
CA ARG A 239 4.82 -13.38 5.56
C ARG A 239 6.19 -13.92 5.12
N HIS A 240 6.97 -14.48 6.02
CA HIS A 240 8.35 -14.90 5.72
C HIS A 240 8.43 -15.99 4.65
N VAL A 241 7.54 -16.99 4.72
CA VAL A 241 7.48 -18.08 3.74
C VAL A 241 7.03 -17.54 2.38
N ARG A 242 5.98 -16.75 2.35
CA ARG A 242 5.44 -16.18 1.12
C ARG A 242 6.39 -15.18 0.47
N SER A 243 7.11 -14.40 1.26
CA SER A 243 8.12 -13.45 0.76
C SER A 243 9.26 -14.15 0.06
N SER A 244 9.76 -15.27 0.58
CA SER A 244 10.81 -16.03 -0.07
C SER A 244 10.38 -16.59 -1.43
N VAL A 245 9.15 -17.08 -1.53
CA VAL A 245 8.57 -17.55 -2.80
C VAL A 245 8.39 -16.39 -3.78
N ALA A 246 7.79 -15.29 -3.33
CA ALA A 246 7.56 -14.10 -4.15
C ALA A 246 8.88 -13.50 -4.67
N TYR A 247 9.93 -13.48 -3.84
CA TYR A 247 11.25 -13.01 -4.26
C TYR A 247 11.80 -13.82 -5.44
N SER A 248 11.75 -15.15 -5.36
CA SER A 248 12.23 -16.01 -6.45
C SER A 248 11.43 -15.80 -7.74
N GLN A 249 10.10 -15.62 -7.60
CA GLN A 249 9.20 -15.39 -8.73
C GLN A 249 9.43 -14.01 -9.38
N SER A 250 9.51 -12.94 -8.57
CA SER A 250 9.73 -11.58 -9.07
C SER A 250 11.12 -11.41 -9.66
N LEU A 251 12.15 -12.09 -9.10
CA LEU A 251 13.49 -12.11 -9.66
C LEU A 251 13.50 -12.74 -11.05
N ALA A 252 12.81 -13.87 -11.24
CA ALA A 252 12.71 -14.50 -12.55
C ALA A 252 12.04 -13.57 -13.58
N LEU A 253 10.93 -12.90 -13.20
CA LEU A 253 10.27 -11.91 -14.06
C LEU A 253 11.17 -10.70 -14.34
N MET A 254 11.92 -10.21 -13.34
CA MET A 254 12.87 -9.11 -13.48
C MET A 254 13.97 -9.44 -14.50
N LEU A 255 14.52 -10.66 -14.46
CA LEU A 255 15.55 -11.11 -15.41
C LEU A 255 15.00 -11.11 -16.84
N VAL A 256 13.77 -11.59 -17.05
CA VAL A 256 13.09 -11.53 -18.35
C VAL A 256 12.92 -10.09 -18.83
N LEU A 257 12.42 -9.17 -17.96
CA LEU A 257 12.25 -7.77 -18.33
C LEU A 257 13.59 -7.10 -18.70
N ARG A 258 14.66 -7.41 -17.99
CA ARG A 258 16.02 -6.90 -18.29
C ARG A 258 16.57 -7.42 -19.61
N ASP A 259 16.41 -8.72 -19.89
CA ASP A 259 16.83 -9.34 -21.14
C ASP A 259 16.09 -8.74 -22.35
N LEU A 260 14.85 -8.31 -22.15
CA LEU A 260 14.04 -7.59 -23.13
C LEU A 260 14.40 -6.09 -23.27
N GLY A 261 15.45 -5.63 -22.59
CA GLY A 261 15.97 -4.26 -22.65
C GLY A 261 15.35 -3.30 -21.64
N GLY A 262 14.59 -3.79 -20.66
CA GLY A 262 14.04 -2.98 -19.58
C GLY A 262 15.13 -2.50 -18.60
N ARG A 263 15.16 -1.20 -18.29
CA ARG A 263 15.98 -0.63 -17.23
C ARG A 263 15.24 -0.79 -15.90
N THR A 264 15.84 -1.52 -14.93
CA THR A 264 15.26 -1.69 -13.59
C THR A 264 15.00 -0.33 -12.92
N THR A 265 13.83 -0.19 -12.30
CA THR A 265 13.45 0.99 -11.50
C THR A 265 13.48 0.66 -10.01
N GLY A 266 13.71 1.69 -9.17
CA GLY A 266 13.76 1.55 -7.71
C GLY A 266 15.08 0.97 -7.17
N ALA A 267 15.13 0.75 -5.86
CA ALA A 267 16.29 0.24 -5.14
C ALA A 267 16.48 -1.29 -5.35
N GLU A 268 17.65 -1.81 -5.01
CA GLU A 268 17.89 -3.27 -4.92
C GLU A 268 17.09 -3.86 -3.75
N ASP A 269 17.11 -3.17 -2.60
CA ASP A 269 16.26 -3.49 -1.46
C ASP A 269 14.82 -3.06 -1.75
N ARG A 270 14.00 -4.04 -2.13
CA ARG A 270 12.63 -3.83 -2.62
C ARG A 270 11.67 -4.89 -2.11
N LEU A 271 10.38 -4.59 -2.23
CA LEU A 271 9.33 -5.57 -1.97
C LEU A 271 9.57 -6.84 -2.78
N PRO A 272 9.56 -8.02 -2.14
CA PRO A 272 9.95 -9.28 -2.77
C PRO A 272 9.02 -9.73 -3.90
N ASN A 273 7.83 -9.15 -4.01
CA ASN A 273 6.85 -9.49 -5.02
C ASN A 273 6.83 -8.56 -6.24
N VAL A 274 7.71 -7.56 -6.32
CA VAL A 274 7.67 -6.51 -7.35
C VAL A 274 8.83 -6.63 -8.32
N ALA A 275 8.52 -6.76 -9.61
CA ALA A 275 9.43 -6.58 -10.72
C ALA A 275 8.99 -5.35 -11.53
N SER A 276 9.82 -4.30 -11.57
CA SER A 276 9.50 -3.04 -12.24
C SER A 276 10.67 -2.56 -13.11
N CYS A 277 10.37 -2.25 -14.37
CA CYS A 277 11.31 -1.75 -15.35
C CYS A 277 10.69 -0.61 -16.18
N ALA A 278 11.53 0.25 -16.72
CA ALA A 278 11.20 1.23 -17.75
C ALA A 278 11.84 0.85 -19.09
N PHE A 279 11.11 0.99 -20.18
CA PHE A 279 11.53 0.67 -21.54
C PHE A 279 11.58 1.96 -22.37
N ALA A 280 12.78 2.41 -22.72
CA ALA A 280 12.98 3.57 -23.58
C ALA A 280 12.33 3.37 -24.96
N GLY A 281 11.66 4.40 -25.46
CA GLY A 281 10.99 4.37 -26.77
C GLY A 281 9.75 3.46 -26.86
N ARG A 282 9.21 2.99 -25.72
CA ARG A 282 7.94 2.23 -25.65
C ARG A 282 6.93 2.95 -24.79
N ARG A 283 5.66 2.68 -25.05
CA ARG A 283 4.56 3.15 -24.20
C ARG A 283 4.06 2.03 -23.31
N GLY A 284 3.97 2.29 -22.01
CA GLY A 284 3.45 1.34 -21.03
C GLY A 284 2.04 0.84 -21.38
N GLU A 285 1.18 1.75 -21.86
CA GLU A 285 -0.18 1.41 -22.27
C GLU A 285 -0.22 0.38 -23.40
N ASP A 286 0.61 0.53 -24.43
CA ASP A 286 0.68 -0.40 -25.55
C ASP A 286 1.16 -1.78 -25.08
N MET A 287 2.16 -1.78 -24.16
CA MET A 287 2.65 -3.02 -23.56
C MET A 287 1.56 -3.68 -22.71
N LEU A 288 0.84 -2.92 -21.89
CA LEU A 288 -0.24 -3.45 -21.05
C LEU A 288 -1.39 -4.02 -21.89
N LEU A 289 -1.81 -3.31 -22.94
CA LEU A 289 -2.86 -3.80 -23.84
C LEU A 289 -2.44 -5.10 -24.53
N ALA A 290 -1.21 -5.17 -25.03
CA ALA A 290 -0.68 -6.37 -25.68
C ALA A 290 -0.58 -7.56 -24.70
N LEU A 291 -0.15 -7.33 -23.46
CA LEU A 291 -0.09 -8.34 -22.41
C LEU A 291 -1.49 -8.79 -21.98
N ASP A 292 -2.45 -7.87 -21.87
CA ASP A 292 -3.83 -8.18 -21.52
C ASP A 292 -4.48 -9.08 -22.57
N LEU A 293 -4.32 -8.77 -23.86
CA LEU A 293 -4.76 -9.60 -24.98
C LEU A 293 -4.09 -10.98 -24.99
N ALA A 294 -2.86 -11.07 -24.52
CA ALA A 294 -2.13 -12.33 -24.38
C ALA A 294 -2.46 -13.10 -23.08
N GLY A 295 -3.35 -12.56 -22.23
CA GLY A 295 -3.84 -13.20 -21.02
C GLY A 295 -3.01 -12.93 -19.75
N VAL A 296 -2.20 -11.87 -19.72
CA VAL A 296 -1.42 -11.44 -18.55
C VAL A 296 -1.94 -10.09 -18.05
N ALA A 297 -2.40 -10.03 -16.81
CA ALA A 297 -2.73 -8.77 -16.14
C ALA A 297 -1.46 -8.19 -15.49
N ALA A 298 -1.12 -6.95 -15.84
CA ALA A 298 0.06 -6.20 -15.37
C ALA A 298 -0.31 -4.72 -15.14
N SER A 299 0.63 -3.89 -14.69
CA SER A 299 0.44 -2.47 -14.44
C SER A 299 1.59 -1.63 -15.01
N SER A 300 1.34 -0.37 -15.33
CA SER A 300 2.36 0.62 -15.70
C SER A 300 2.95 1.37 -14.48
N GLY A 301 2.62 0.95 -13.26
CA GLY A 301 3.01 1.69 -12.05
C GLY A 301 2.06 2.84 -11.72
N SER A 302 1.63 3.63 -12.69
CA SER A 302 0.69 4.77 -12.53
C SER A 302 -0.79 4.37 -12.42
N ALA A 303 -1.10 3.11 -12.09
CA ALA A 303 -2.47 2.54 -12.07
C ALA A 303 -3.50 3.30 -11.20
N CYS A 304 -3.08 4.19 -10.29
CA CYS A 304 -3.99 5.01 -9.50
C CYS A 304 -4.58 6.21 -10.27
N ALA A 305 -4.05 6.53 -11.43
CA ALA A 305 -4.60 7.55 -12.34
C ALA A 305 -5.49 6.83 -13.37
N SER A 306 -6.64 6.26 -12.94
CA SER A 306 -7.57 5.54 -13.80
C SER A 306 -7.96 6.40 -15.02
N GLY A 307 -7.42 6.07 -16.18
CA GLY A 307 -7.71 6.73 -17.43
C GLY A 307 -6.88 7.98 -17.77
N SER A 308 -5.84 8.33 -17.00
CA SER A 308 -4.92 9.40 -17.38
C SER A 308 -3.68 8.84 -18.09
N LEU A 309 -3.30 9.51 -19.18
CA LEU A 309 -2.07 9.25 -19.95
C LEU A 309 -0.83 9.80 -19.22
N ASP A 310 -0.97 10.22 -17.96
CA ASP A 310 0.08 10.89 -17.20
C ASP A 310 1.17 9.89 -16.78
N PRO A 311 2.43 10.30 -16.88
CA PRO A 311 3.56 9.50 -16.42
C PRO A 311 3.51 9.31 -14.90
N SER A 312 4.15 8.25 -14.41
CA SER A 312 4.30 8.04 -12.98
C SER A 312 5.03 9.21 -12.31
N HIS A 313 4.37 9.87 -11.36
CA HIS A 313 4.99 10.92 -10.55
C HIS A 313 6.16 10.40 -9.72
N VAL A 314 6.13 9.12 -9.34
CA VAL A 314 7.22 8.44 -8.63
C VAL A 314 8.46 8.39 -9.52
N LEU A 315 8.31 7.93 -10.76
CA LEU A 315 9.43 7.85 -11.71
C LEU A 315 9.97 9.23 -12.07
N LEU A 316 9.09 10.23 -12.22
CA LEU A 316 9.53 11.62 -12.43
C LEU A 316 10.30 12.16 -11.21
N ALA A 317 9.86 11.84 -9.98
CA ALA A 317 10.54 12.24 -8.75
C ALA A 317 11.94 11.60 -8.62
N THR A 318 12.19 10.45 -9.24
CA THR A 318 13.54 9.83 -9.31
C THR A 318 14.46 10.47 -10.35
N GLY A 319 14.02 11.50 -11.06
CA GLY A 319 14.78 12.16 -12.12
C GLY A 319 14.70 11.47 -13.49
N MET A 320 13.81 10.49 -13.67
CA MET A 320 13.55 9.93 -15.00
C MET A 320 12.94 10.96 -15.94
N SER A 321 13.32 10.90 -17.20
CA SER A 321 12.67 11.70 -18.24
C SER A 321 11.20 11.26 -18.43
N LEU A 322 10.40 12.17 -18.98
CA LEU A 322 9.00 11.91 -19.32
C LEU A 322 8.85 10.68 -20.21
N GLU A 323 9.71 10.57 -21.24
CA GLU A 323 9.70 9.46 -22.19
C GLU A 323 9.96 8.11 -21.50
N GLU A 324 10.97 8.05 -20.63
CA GLU A 324 11.30 6.83 -19.88
C GLU A 324 10.18 6.46 -18.90
N ALA A 325 9.61 7.43 -18.19
CA ALA A 325 8.53 7.21 -17.23
C ALA A 325 7.26 6.66 -17.91
N LEU A 326 6.95 7.12 -19.11
CA LEU A 326 5.84 6.60 -19.92
C LEU A 326 6.04 5.14 -20.37
N GLY A 327 7.28 4.65 -20.43
CA GLY A 327 7.61 3.27 -20.80
C GLY A 327 7.66 2.31 -19.61
N SER A 328 7.07 2.63 -18.46
CA SER A 328 7.13 1.78 -17.28
C SER A 328 6.22 0.56 -17.36
N LEU A 329 6.70 -0.56 -16.79
CA LEU A 329 5.95 -1.80 -16.62
C LEU A 329 6.26 -2.40 -15.26
N ARG A 330 5.21 -2.68 -14.47
CA ARG A 330 5.30 -3.39 -13.19
C ARG A 330 4.57 -4.72 -13.28
N LEU A 331 5.24 -5.77 -12.86
CA LEU A 331 4.68 -7.10 -12.60
C LEU A 331 4.76 -7.35 -11.10
N SER A 332 3.69 -7.83 -10.49
CA SER A 332 3.69 -8.17 -9.08
C SER A 332 2.99 -9.49 -8.81
N THR A 333 3.72 -10.41 -8.18
CA THR A 333 3.22 -11.73 -7.81
C THR A 333 2.42 -11.69 -6.52
N GLY A 334 1.47 -12.59 -6.37
CA GLY A 334 0.63 -12.73 -5.19
C GLY A 334 0.77 -14.10 -4.51
N TYR A 335 0.04 -14.32 -3.43
CA TYR A 335 0.04 -15.59 -2.70
C TYR A 335 -0.42 -16.77 -3.54
N SER A 336 -1.26 -16.56 -4.55
CA SER A 336 -1.77 -17.59 -5.46
C SER A 336 -0.94 -17.78 -6.72
N THR A 337 0.06 -16.92 -6.97
CA THR A 337 0.90 -17.04 -8.17
C THR A 337 1.75 -18.31 -8.11
N THR A 338 1.67 -19.13 -9.15
CA THR A 338 2.41 -20.40 -9.25
C THR A 338 3.69 -20.24 -10.05
N ALA A 339 4.67 -21.12 -9.83
CA ALA A 339 5.90 -21.15 -10.64
C ALA A 339 5.62 -21.38 -12.13
N ALA A 340 4.62 -22.20 -12.46
CA ALA A 340 4.23 -22.46 -13.86
C ALA A 340 3.66 -21.20 -14.53
N GLU A 341 2.89 -20.37 -13.79
CA GLU A 341 2.41 -19.10 -14.30
C GLU A 341 3.55 -18.11 -14.53
N VAL A 342 4.56 -18.09 -13.67
CA VAL A 342 5.75 -17.22 -13.84
C VAL A 342 6.52 -17.61 -15.10
N VAL A 343 6.79 -18.90 -15.32
CA VAL A 343 7.45 -19.38 -16.54
C VAL A 343 6.65 -19.00 -17.78
N ARG A 344 5.36 -19.28 -17.79
CA ARG A 344 4.48 -18.96 -18.91
C ARG A 344 4.36 -17.44 -19.15
N ALA A 345 4.33 -16.65 -18.09
CA ALA A 345 4.36 -15.18 -18.20
C ALA A 345 5.65 -14.71 -18.87
N GLY A 346 6.79 -15.32 -18.54
CA GLY A 346 8.07 -15.06 -19.21
C GLY A 346 8.00 -15.32 -20.72
N GLU A 347 7.45 -16.45 -21.14
CA GLU A 347 7.25 -16.79 -22.56
C GLU A 347 6.36 -15.76 -23.29
N ILE A 348 5.26 -15.34 -22.63
CA ILE A 348 4.36 -14.32 -23.17
C ILE A 348 5.07 -12.97 -23.28
N LEU A 349 5.84 -12.57 -22.25
CA LEU A 349 6.63 -11.34 -22.28
C LEU A 349 7.60 -11.31 -23.46
N TYR A 350 8.34 -12.41 -23.70
CA TYR A 350 9.17 -12.51 -24.89
C TYR A 350 8.37 -12.41 -26.18
N SER A 351 7.27 -13.12 -26.30
CA SER A 351 6.42 -13.08 -27.51
C SER A 351 5.87 -11.69 -27.81
N VAL A 352 5.46 -10.95 -26.77
CA VAL A 352 4.82 -9.65 -26.88
C VAL A 352 5.83 -8.52 -27.04
N LEU A 353 6.89 -8.53 -26.21
CA LEU A 353 7.84 -7.42 -26.12
C LEU A 353 9.06 -7.56 -27.03
N SER A 354 9.39 -8.77 -27.59
CA SER A 354 10.46 -8.89 -28.59
C SER A 354 10.01 -8.34 -29.96
N ARG A 355 8.73 -8.24 -30.24
CA ARG A 355 8.25 -7.63 -31.48
C ARG A 355 8.53 -6.12 -31.40
N ARG A 356 9.57 -5.65 -32.11
CA ARG A 356 9.76 -4.23 -32.35
C ARG A 356 8.49 -3.73 -33.02
N GLY A 357 7.82 -2.74 -32.42
CA GLY A 357 6.62 -2.15 -33.00
C GLY A 357 6.89 -1.76 -34.46
N VAL A 358 6.09 -2.29 -35.35
CA VAL A 358 5.95 -1.75 -36.71
C VAL A 358 5.23 -0.42 -36.53
N HIS A 359 5.98 0.63 -36.25
CA HIS A 359 5.50 1.99 -36.43
C HIS A 359 6.07 2.47 -37.76
N ALA A 360 5.28 2.32 -38.82
CA ALA A 360 5.38 3.12 -40.01
C ALA A 360 4.65 4.45 -39.78
#